data_e039df948ed6bb91fe59027940ed944d
#
_entry.id   e039df948ed6bb91fe59027940ed944d
#
_cell.length_a   1.000
_cell.length_b   1.000
_cell.length_c   1.000
_cell.angle_alpha   90.00
_cell.angle_beta   90.00
_cell.angle_gamma   90.00
#
_symmetry.space_group_name_H-M   'P 1'
#
loop_
_entity.id
_entity.type
_entity.pdbx_description
1 polymer ?
#
loop_
_entity_poly.entity_id
_entity_poly.type
_entity_poly.pdbx_seq_one_letter_code
_entity_poly.pdbx_strand_id
1 'polypeptide(L)'
;MRILSALFALLPFSSFAVLHIVQSGGSTIGSTDPYYSPQFLTINVGDQVRWENQSGTHNVNGTLTTFPSNPQGFTSGDTQSGNWTWTFTFTIPGVYNYHCDGNGHAATQFGAITVVDPTGLARVGEASPVTVHPTPATERLVVDLNGAQARELAIISLNGEVVLASGAVTAETMTLDVSALKPASYFLLITGRDGRVSSKPFTKL
;
A
#
# COMPACT_ATOMS: atom_id res chain seq x y z
N MET A 1 29.07 36.27 -23.72
CA MET A 1 28.72 35.61 -22.45
C MET A 1 27.93 34.34 -22.81
N ARG A 2 28.57 33.15 -22.75
CA ARG A 2 27.94 31.86 -23.11
C ARG A 2 27.30 31.31 -21.86
N ILE A 3 25.98 31.17 -21.86
CA ILE A 3 25.17 30.53 -20.79
C ILE A 3 25.34 29.04 -20.99
N LEU A 4 26.03 28.38 -20.05
CA LEU A 4 26.16 26.92 -19.98
C LEU A 4 24.90 26.37 -19.31
N SER A 5 23.94 25.86 -20.10
CA SER A 5 22.78 25.15 -19.56
C SER A 5 23.23 23.76 -19.06
N ALA A 6 23.30 23.62 -17.75
CA ALA A 6 23.51 22.28 -17.14
C ALA A 6 22.23 21.48 -17.26
N LEU A 7 22.26 20.45 -18.10
CA LEU A 7 21.20 19.44 -18.21
C LEU A 7 21.32 18.50 -16.99
N PHE A 8 20.45 18.68 -16.01
CA PHE A 8 20.36 17.78 -14.86
C PHE A 8 19.63 16.50 -15.32
N ALA A 9 20.38 15.43 -15.58
CA ALA A 9 19.80 14.12 -15.85
C ALA A 9 19.23 13.56 -14.55
N LEU A 10 17.89 13.50 -14.42
CA LEU A 10 17.22 12.70 -13.40
C LEU A 10 17.48 11.21 -13.72
N LEU A 11 18.35 10.60 -12.95
CA LEU A 11 18.51 9.14 -12.98
C LEU A 11 17.28 8.52 -12.33
N PRO A 12 16.59 7.57 -12.99
CA PRO A 12 15.51 6.86 -12.38
C PRO A 12 16.04 6.03 -11.20
N PHE A 13 15.48 6.23 -10.01
CA PHE A 13 15.69 5.33 -8.89
C PHE A 13 15.01 4.00 -9.22
N SER A 14 15.80 3.02 -9.62
CA SER A 14 15.31 1.64 -9.75
C SER A 14 15.14 1.06 -8.36
N SER A 15 13.91 0.96 -7.88
CA SER A 15 13.59 0.15 -6.72
C SER A 15 13.75 -1.32 -7.14
N PHE A 16 14.72 -2.02 -6.57
CA PHE A 16 14.87 -3.45 -6.75
C PHE A 16 13.84 -4.17 -5.87
N ALA A 17 13.06 -5.08 -6.47
CA ALA A 17 12.19 -5.97 -5.74
C ALA A 17 13.02 -6.85 -4.78
N VAL A 18 12.67 -6.84 -3.50
CA VAL A 18 13.31 -7.67 -2.48
C VAL A 18 12.57 -9.00 -2.40
N LEU A 19 13.32 -10.11 -2.29
CA LEU A 19 12.77 -11.43 -2.05
C LEU A 19 12.77 -11.72 -0.55
N HIS A 20 11.58 -11.92 0.01
CA HIS A 20 11.38 -12.35 1.39
C HIS A 20 11.03 -13.85 1.43
N ILE A 21 11.43 -14.54 2.50
CA ILE A 21 11.19 -15.98 2.64
C ILE A 21 10.26 -16.22 3.82
N VAL A 22 9.24 -17.05 3.61
CA VAL A 22 8.36 -17.60 4.64
C VAL A 22 8.49 -19.11 4.62
N GLN A 23 8.93 -19.70 5.70
CA GLN A 23 8.99 -21.15 5.85
C GLN A 23 7.64 -21.71 6.29
N SER A 24 7.28 -22.89 5.79
CA SER A 24 6.14 -23.67 6.26
C SER A 24 6.57 -25.06 6.69
N GLY A 25 5.86 -25.64 7.64
CA GLY A 25 6.17 -26.96 8.15
C GLY A 25 5.27 -27.36 9.32
N GLY A 26 5.63 -28.46 9.99
CA GLY A 26 4.87 -29.01 11.09
C GLY A 26 3.77 -29.97 10.64
N SER A 27 3.01 -30.49 11.61
CA SER A 27 1.92 -31.43 11.37
C SER A 27 1.01 -31.50 12.59
N THR A 28 -0.30 -31.64 12.38
CA THR A 28 -1.30 -31.82 13.44
C THR A 28 -1.14 -33.14 14.24
N ILE A 29 -0.36 -34.08 13.71
CA ILE A 29 -0.05 -35.36 14.37
C ILE A 29 1.41 -35.49 14.78
N GLY A 30 2.20 -34.43 14.56
CA GLY A 30 3.62 -34.37 14.93
C GLY A 30 3.85 -33.69 16.28
N SER A 31 5.14 -33.49 16.62
CA SER A 31 5.56 -32.75 17.81
C SER A 31 5.57 -31.22 17.61
N THR A 32 5.42 -30.75 16.39
CA THR A 32 5.41 -29.33 16.00
C THR A 32 4.14 -29.05 15.23
N ASP A 33 3.33 -28.14 15.76
CA ASP A 33 2.11 -27.71 15.08
C ASP A 33 2.41 -27.10 13.70
N PRO A 34 1.48 -27.19 12.75
CA PRO A 34 1.61 -26.52 11.46
C PRO A 34 1.85 -25.02 11.62
N TYR A 35 2.81 -24.45 10.86
CA TYR A 35 3.25 -23.06 11.01
C TYR A 35 3.62 -22.40 9.68
N TYR A 36 3.61 -21.04 9.69
CA TYR A 36 4.39 -20.18 8.81
C TYR A 36 5.37 -19.36 9.65
N SER A 37 6.61 -19.21 9.17
CA SER A 37 7.65 -18.42 9.85
C SER A 37 8.46 -17.58 8.86
N PRO A 38 8.47 -16.23 8.98
CA PRO A 38 7.65 -15.44 9.91
C PRO A 38 6.16 -15.54 9.62
N GLN A 39 5.33 -15.47 10.66
CA GLN A 39 3.88 -15.48 10.55
C GLN A 39 3.32 -14.16 10.00
N PHE A 40 3.94 -13.05 10.40
CA PHE A 40 3.59 -11.69 9.97
C PHE A 40 4.81 -11.02 9.34
N LEU A 41 4.61 -10.41 8.18
CA LEU A 41 5.69 -9.80 7.41
C LEU A 41 5.22 -8.46 6.84
N THR A 42 6.08 -7.44 6.91
CA THR A 42 5.86 -6.17 6.24
C THR A 42 6.87 -6.02 5.10
N ILE A 43 6.37 -5.72 3.90
CA ILE A 43 7.15 -5.61 2.66
C ILE A 43 6.74 -4.36 1.89
N ASN A 44 7.51 -3.98 0.88
CA ASN A 44 7.18 -2.88 -0.03
C ASN A 44 6.41 -3.38 -1.27
N VAL A 45 5.65 -2.48 -1.88
CA VAL A 45 5.07 -2.73 -3.20
C VAL A 45 6.15 -3.11 -4.20
N GLY A 46 5.91 -4.20 -4.93
CA GLY A 46 6.86 -4.77 -5.88
C GLY A 46 7.73 -5.87 -5.32
N ASP A 47 7.81 -6.02 -4.01
CA ASP A 47 8.54 -7.12 -3.38
C ASP A 47 7.89 -8.48 -3.64
N GLN A 48 8.68 -9.51 -3.46
CA GLN A 48 8.29 -10.91 -3.62
C GLN A 48 8.34 -11.64 -2.30
N VAL A 49 7.38 -12.52 -2.06
CA VAL A 49 7.43 -13.49 -0.97
C VAL A 49 7.51 -14.88 -1.58
N ARG A 50 8.49 -15.66 -1.13
CA ARG A 50 8.64 -17.06 -1.46
C ARG A 50 8.34 -17.91 -0.24
N TRP A 51 7.33 -18.77 -0.34
CA TRP A 51 7.07 -19.81 0.65
C TRP A 51 7.91 -21.03 0.34
N GLU A 52 8.53 -21.58 1.37
CA GLU A 52 9.38 -22.78 1.30
C GLU A 52 8.86 -23.83 2.26
N ASN A 53 8.35 -24.93 1.73
CA ASN A 53 7.90 -26.03 2.57
C ASN A 53 9.08 -26.87 3.05
N GLN A 54 9.22 -26.98 4.36
CA GLN A 54 10.29 -27.73 5.02
C GLN A 54 9.86 -29.16 5.41
N SER A 55 8.58 -29.34 5.73
CA SER A 55 8.01 -30.63 6.16
C SER A 55 6.50 -30.58 6.11
N GLY A 56 5.84 -31.74 6.13
CA GLY A 56 4.39 -31.85 6.16
C GLY A 56 3.74 -31.64 4.78
N THR A 57 2.41 -31.49 4.79
CA THR A 57 1.57 -31.29 3.61
C THR A 57 0.85 -29.95 3.74
N HIS A 58 1.26 -28.98 2.95
CA HIS A 58 0.83 -27.60 3.08
C HIS A 58 0.56 -26.91 1.73
N ASN A 59 -0.15 -25.83 1.77
CA ASN A 59 -0.29 -24.87 0.68
C ASN A 59 -0.33 -23.42 1.23
N VAL A 60 -0.53 -22.46 0.36
CA VAL A 60 -0.79 -21.05 0.68
C VAL A 60 -2.12 -20.69 0.03
N ASN A 61 -3.13 -20.37 0.84
CA ASN A 61 -4.42 -19.89 0.37
C ASN A 61 -4.71 -18.50 0.92
N GLY A 62 -4.60 -17.50 0.07
CA GLY A 62 -5.00 -16.11 0.27
C GLY A 62 -6.03 -15.67 -0.78
N THR A 63 -6.84 -16.58 -1.30
CA THR A 63 -7.86 -16.31 -2.33
C THR A 63 -8.93 -15.34 -1.82
N LEU A 64 -9.55 -14.59 -2.72
CA LEU A 64 -10.64 -13.68 -2.39
C LEU A 64 -11.91 -14.41 -1.93
N THR A 65 -12.05 -15.68 -2.28
CA THR A 65 -13.15 -16.53 -1.76
C THR A 65 -13.01 -16.76 -0.27
N THR A 66 -11.79 -16.99 0.22
CA THR A 66 -11.49 -17.23 1.63
C THR A 66 -11.26 -15.93 2.40
N PHE A 67 -10.57 -14.96 1.76
CA PHE A 67 -10.20 -13.65 2.33
C PHE A 67 -10.67 -12.52 1.42
N PRO A 68 -11.98 -12.19 1.42
CA PRO A 68 -12.54 -11.18 0.52
C PRO A 68 -11.99 -9.75 0.76
N SER A 69 -11.37 -9.51 1.91
CA SER A 69 -10.73 -8.22 2.24
C SER A 69 -9.30 -8.08 1.70
N ASN A 70 -8.71 -9.14 1.13
CA ASN A 70 -7.39 -9.03 0.52
C ASN A 70 -7.46 -8.11 -0.71
N PRO A 71 -6.46 -7.25 -0.95
CA PRO A 71 -6.43 -6.40 -2.14
C PRO A 71 -6.39 -7.19 -3.46
N GLN A 72 -5.82 -8.39 -3.42
CA GLN A 72 -5.71 -9.33 -4.55
C GLN A 72 -5.66 -10.76 -4.00
N GLY A 73 -6.30 -11.68 -4.70
CA GLY A 73 -6.22 -13.11 -4.36
C GLY A 73 -4.90 -13.73 -4.81
N PHE A 74 -4.40 -14.69 -4.02
CA PHE A 74 -3.20 -15.46 -4.34
C PHE A 74 -3.28 -16.86 -3.76
N THR A 75 -2.66 -17.85 -4.41
CA THR A 75 -2.65 -19.23 -3.93
C THR A 75 -1.53 -20.02 -4.59
N SER A 76 -0.95 -20.96 -3.84
CA SER A 76 -0.03 -21.96 -4.37
C SER A 76 -0.74 -23.19 -4.96
N GLY A 77 -2.07 -23.19 -4.99
CA GLY A 77 -2.88 -24.34 -5.39
C GLY A 77 -3.22 -25.27 -4.22
N ASP A 78 -3.47 -26.55 -4.54
CA ASP A 78 -3.79 -27.58 -3.56
C ASP A 78 -2.63 -27.86 -2.60
N THR A 79 -2.93 -28.49 -1.45
CA THR A 79 -1.91 -28.92 -0.49
C THR A 79 -0.95 -29.94 -1.10
N GLN A 80 0.34 -29.73 -0.90
CA GLN A 80 1.40 -30.57 -1.43
C GLN A 80 2.36 -30.99 -0.30
N SER A 81 2.82 -32.25 -0.37
CA SER A 81 3.84 -32.79 0.52
C SER A 81 5.24 -32.67 -0.08
N GLY A 82 6.25 -32.85 0.77
CA GLY A 82 7.65 -32.75 0.37
C GLY A 82 8.13 -31.30 0.26
N ASN A 83 9.36 -31.13 -0.21
CA ASN A 83 9.96 -29.80 -0.34
C ASN A 83 9.46 -29.15 -1.63
N TRP A 84 8.74 -28.03 -1.48
CA TRP A 84 8.31 -27.19 -2.59
C TRP A 84 8.56 -25.72 -2.27
N THR A 85 8.63 -24.92 -3.31
CA THR A 85 8.69 -23.46 -3.18
C THR A 85 7.67 -22.83 -4.12
N TRP A 86 7.07 -21.72 -3.67
CA TRP A 86 6.17 -20.93 -4.47
C TRP A 86 6.38 -19.45 -4.17
N THR A 87 6.35 -18.61 -5.21
CA THR A 87 6.64 -17.17 -5.10
C THR A 87 5.48 -16.35 -5.63
N PHE A 88 5.13 -15.28 -4.92
CA PHE A 88 4.14 -14.30 -5.35
C PHE A 88 4.72 -12.89 -5.24
N THR A 89 4.40 -12.02 -6.22
CA THR A 89 4.80 -10.61 -6.24
C THR A 89 3.63 -9.75 -5.79
N PHE A 90 3.82 -8.95 -4.76
CA PHE A 90 2.80 -8.08 -4.21
C PHE A 90 2.88 -6.69 -4.84
N THR A 91 1.91 -6.38 -5.70
CA THR A 91 1.90 -5.12 -6.47
C THR A 91 0.87 -4.10 -6.02
N ILE A 92 0.00 -4.46 -5.06
CA ILE A 92 -1.06 -3.60 -4.53
C ILE A 92 -0.83 -3.43 -3.02
N PRO A 93 -0.81 -2.20 -2.47
CA PRO A 93 -0.70 -1.99 -1.03
C PRO A 93 -1.90 -2.57 -0.27
N GLY A 94 -1.68 -2.99 0.98
CA GLY A 94 -2.74 -3.46 1.87
C GLY A 94 -2.32 -4.67 2.69
N VAL A 95 -3.27 -5.22 3.43
CA VAL A 95 -3.06 -6.40 4.26
C VAL A 95 -3.61 -7.63 3.53
N TYR A 96 -2.77 -8.63 3.39
CA TYR A 96 -3.06 -9.91 2.73
C TYR A 96 -3.04 -11.02 3.75
N ASN A 97 -4.21 -11.53 4.11
CA ASN A 97 -4.34 -12.66 5.01
C ASN A 97 -4.27 -13.97 4.21
N TYR A 98 -3.72 -15.01 4.81
CA TYR A 98 -3.65 -16.34 4.22
C TYR A 98 -3.55 -17.43 5.26
N HIS A 99 -3.90 -18.65 4.89
CA HIS A 99 -3.73 -19.84 5.71
C HIS A 99 -3.41 -21.08 4.85
N CYS A 100 -3.15 -22.19 5.52
CA CYS A 100 -3.08 -23.51 4.88
C CYS A 100 -4.45 -24.19 4.91
N ASP A 101 -4.85 -24.81 3.79
CA ASP A 101 -6.11 -25.57 3.68
C ASP A 101 -6.01 -27.02 4.25
N GLY A 102 -4.84 -27.43 4.73
CA GLY A 102 -4.68 -28.73 5.38
C GLY A 102 -5.67 -28.92 6.52
N ASN A 103 -6.12 -30.14 6.77
CA ASN A 103 -7.12 -30.43 7.79
C ASN A 103 -6.66 -29.98 9.18
N GLY A 104 -7.37 -29.00 9.75
CA GLY A 104 -7.07 -28.38 11.05
C GLY A 104 -5.88 -27.40 11.04
N HIS A 105 -5.16 -27.22 9.92
CA HIS A 105 -3.95 -26.38 9.88
C HIS A 105 -4.24 -24.90 10.08
N ALA A 106 -5.36 -24.40 9.59
CA ALA A 106 -5.73 -22.99 9.69
C ALA A 106 -5.81 -22.46 11.14
N ALA A 107 -5.89 -23.36 12.14
CA ALA A 107 -5.89 -22.99 13.55
C ALA A 107 -4.54 -22.42 14.02
N THR A 108 -3.42 -22.87 13.45
CA THR A 108 -2.05 -22.46 13.81
C THR A 108 -1.26 -21.95 12.62
N GLN A 109 -1.54 -22.47 11.41
CA GLN A 109 -0.84 -22.12 10.17
C GLN A 109 -1.61 -21.07 9.37
N PHE A 110 -1.57 -19.85 9.84
CA PHE A 110 -2.08 -18.65 9.18
C PHE A 110 -1.04 -17.55 9.24
N GLY A 111 -1.18 -16.53 8.40
CA GLY A 111 -0.26 -15.40 8.37
C GLY A 111 -0.88 -14.17 7.72
N ALA A 112 -0.14 -13.07 7.78
CA ALA A 112 -0.47 -11.86 7.07
C ALA A 112 0.78 -11.18 6.48
N ILE A 113 0.65 -10.73 5.24
CA ILE A 113 1.63 -9.87 4.58
C ILE A 113 1.06 -8.45 4.53
N THR A 114 1.74 -7.50 5.16
CA THR A 114 1.41 -6.08 5.05
C THR A 114 2.29 -5.46 3.97
N VAL A 115 1.66 -5.04 2.88
CA VAL A 115 2.34 -4.40 1.75
C VAL A 115 2.20 -2.90 1.88
N VAL A 116 3.33 -2.21 2.00
CA VAL A 116 3.38 -0.75 2.11
C VAL A 116 3.94 -0.15 0.81
N ASP A 117 3.42 1.01 0.43
CA ASP A 117 4.03 1.81 -0.63
C ASP A 117 4.98 2.82 0.02
N PRO A 118 6.31 2.61 -0.05
CA PRO A 118 7.28 3.49 0.59
C PRO A 118 7.34 4.87 -0.06
N THR A 119 6.80 5.02 -1.28
CA THR A 119 6.82 6.30 -1.97
C THR A 119 5.76 7.27 -1.46
N GLY A 120 4.73 6.76 -0.74
CA GLY A 120 3.61 7.57 -0.27
C GLY A 120 2.83 8.25 -1.41
N LEU A 121 3.26 8.03 -2.66
CA LEU A 121 2.58 8.53 -3.84
C LEU A 121 1.49 7.53 -4.18
N ALA A 122 0.24 7.91 -3.97
CA ALA A 122 -0.89 7.16 -4.52
C ALA A 122 -0.60 6.87 -5.99
N ARG A 123 -0.75 5.61 -6.41
CA ARG A 123 -0.57 5.23 -7.82
C ARG A 123 -1.42 6.17 -8.67
N VAL A 124 -0.75 6.86 -9.61
CA VAL A 124 -1.43 7.56 -10.71
C VAL A 124 -2.10 6.46 -11.55
N GLY A 125 -3.33 6.09 -11.18
CA GLY A 125 -4.03 5.00 -11.86
C GLY A 125 -5.38 4.62 -11.21
N GLU A 126 -5.50 4.69 -9.89
CA GLU A 126 -6.83 4.74 -9.28
C GLU A 126 -7.21 6.22 -9.20
N ALA A 127 -8.13 6.62 -10.07
CA ALA A 127 -8.68 7.96 -10.03
C ALA A 127 -9.38 8.12 -8.67
N SER A 128 -8.63 8.71 -7.70
CA SER A 128 -9.30 9.20 -6.49
C SER A 128 -10.48 10.05 -6.96
N PRO A 129 -11.71 9.77 -6.55
CA PRO A 129 -12.86 10.54 -6.95
C PRO A 129 -12.74 12.01 -6.50
N VAL A 130 -11.87 12.29 -5.55
CA VAL A 130 -11.62 13.62 -5.01
C VAL A 130 -11.18 14.58 -6.11
N THR A 131 -11.85 15.71 -6.20
CA THR A 131 -11.47 16.82 -7.07
C THR A 131 -11.08 18.04 -6.25
N VAL A 132 -10.21 18.89 -6.83
CA VAL A 132 -9.75 20.14 -6.19
C VAL A 132 -9.89 21.29 -7.18
N HIS A 133 -10.43 22.40 -6.72
CA HIS A 133 -10.60 23.60 -7.55
C HIS A 133 -10.73 24.89 -6.72
N PRO A 134 -10.44 26.06 -7.28
CA PRO A 134 -9.79 26.25 -8.56
C PRO A 134 -8.32 25.82 -8.52
N THR A 135 -7.77 25.45 -9.66
CA THR A 135 -6.33 25.29 -9.82
C THR A 135 -5.92 26.00 -11.11
N PRO A 136 -5.15 27.10 -11.04
CA PRO A 136 -4.50 27.68 -9.85
C PRO A 136 -5.47 28.25 -8.81
N ALA A 137 -5.12 28.13 -7.52
CA ALA A 137 -5.82 28.70 -6.39
C ALA A 137 -5.19 30.02 -5.94
N THR A 138 -6.02 30.96 -5.45
CA THR A 138 -5.55 32.24 -4.88
C THR A 138 -5.70 32.28 -3.35
N GLU A 139 -6.93 32.29 -2.85
CA GLU A 139 -7.22 32.37 -1.42
C GLU A 139 -7.79 31.07 -0.86
N ARG A 140 -8.52 30.32 -1.69
CA ARG A 140 -9.28 29.15 -1.26
C ARG A 140 -9.06 28.00 -2.23
N LEU A 141 -9.04 26.80 -1.67
CA LEU A 141 -9.03 25.54 -2.39
C LEU A 141 -10.25 24.74 -1.94
N VAL A 142 -11.16 24.46 -2.86
CA VAL A 142 -12.32 23.60 -2.60
C VAL A 142 -11.91 22.16 -2.92
N VAL A 143 -12.26 21.26 -2.02
CA VAL A 143 -11.99 19.84 -2.10
C VAL A 143 -13.32 19.10 -2.08
N ASP A 144 -13.73 18.53 -3.20
CA ASP A 144 -14.92 17.69 -3.29
C ASP A 144 -14.51 16.23 -3.19
N LEU A 145 -15.03 15.55 -2.18
CA LEU A 145 -14.67 14.16 -1.88
C LEU A 145 -15.34 13.16 -2.82
N ASN A 146 -16.50 13.52 -3.40
CA ASN A 146 -17.24 12.70 -4.36
C ASN A 146 -17.44 11.25 -3.86
N GLY A 147 -17.84 11.11 -2.59
CA GLY A 147 -18.04 9.80 -1.93
C GLY A 147 -16.80 9.18 -1.30
N ALA A 148 -15.62 9.79 -1.45
CA ALA A 148 -14.42 9.30 -0.78
C ALA A 148 -14.52 9.44 0.75
N GLN A 149 -14.24 8.34 1.46
CA GLN A 149 -14.26 8.32 2.92
C GLN A 149 -12.94 8.87 3.49
N ALA A 150 -12.78 10.20 3.48
CA ALA A 150 -11.61 10.84 4.05
C ALA A 150 -11.74 11.04 5.57
N ARG A 151 -10.61 10.92 6.27
CA ARG A 151 -10.47 11.24 7.71
C ARG A 151 -9.79 12.58 7.91
N GLU A 152 -8.80 12.87 7.10
CA GLU A 152 -7.90 14.02 7.25
C GLU A 152 -7.43 14.53 5.90
N LEU A 153 -7.27 15.85 5.78
CA LEU A 153 -6.64 16.51 4.64
C LEU A 153 -5.42 17.28 5.13
N ALA A 154 -4.33 17.25 4.36
CA ALA A 154 -3.15 18.07 4.62
C ALA A 154 -2.59 18.61 3.31
N ILE A 155 -2.03 19.82 3.32
CA ILE A 155 -1.28 20.36 2.19
C ILE A 155 0.20 20.23 2.49
N ILE A 156 0.95 19.66 1.55
CA ILE A 156 2.40 19.55 1.62
C ILE A 156 3.07 20.33 0.50
N SER A 157 4.25 20.86 0.80
CA SER A 157 5.16 21.44 -0.19
C SER A 157 5.82 20.36 -1.03
N LEU A 158 6.53 20.75 -2.11
CA LEU A 158 7.31 19.82 -2.92
C LEU A 158 8.43 19.11 -2.13
N ASN A 159 8.85 19.69 -0.98
CA ASN A 159 9.84 19.07 -0.10
C ASN A 159 9.23 18.12 0.93
N GLY A 160 7.90 17.88 0.89
CA GLY A 160 7.20 17.00 1.81
C GLY A 160 6.84 17.64 3.17
N GLU A 161 7.10 18.95 3.36
CA GLU A 161 6.73 19.67 4.58
C GLU A 161 5.21 19.91 4.62
N VAL A 162 4.56 19.59 5.73
CA VAL A 162 3.13 19.90 5.95
C VAL A 162 3.01 21.40 6.21
N VAL A 163 2.39 22.13 5.30
CA VAL A 163 2.18 23.57 5.38
C VAL A 163 0.78 23.95 5.84
N LEU A 164 -0.18 23.03 5.77
CA LEU A 164 -1.53 23.18 6.27
C LEU A 164 -2.13 21.80 6.58
N ALA A 165 -2.82 21.68 7.73
CA ALA A 165 -3.62 20.51 8.08
C ALA A 165 -5.06 20.95 8.36
N SER A 166 -6.04 20.24 7.81
CA SER A 166 -7.45 20.62 7.91
C SER A 166 -8.13 20.14 9.20
N GLY A 167 -7.49 19.28 9.99
CA GLY A 167 -8.19 18.54 11.03
C GLY A 167 -9.16 17.49 10.46
N ALA A 168 -10.17 17.10 11.26
CA ALA A 168 -11.12 16.06 10.87
C ALA A 168 -12.00 16.50 9.69
N VAL A 169 -12.16 15.61 8.73
CA VAL A 169 -13.09 15.80 7.60
C VAL A 169 -14.51 15.50 8.06
N THR A 170 -15.39 16.50 7.98
CA THR A 170 -16.77 16.42 8.48
C THR A 170 -17.84 16.61 7.40
N ALA A 171 -17.44 16.97 6.18
CA ALA A 171 -18.34 17.26 5.07
C ALA A 171 -17.83 16.68 3.76
N GLU A 172 -18.73 16.48 2.81
CA GLU A 172 -18.46 16.00 1.45
C GLU A 172 -17.62 16.99 0.64
N THR A 173 -17.83 18.28 0.89
CA THR A 173 -17.05 19.37 0.31
C THR A 173 -16.37 20.15 1.43
N MET A 174 -15.05 20.31 1.32
CA MET A 174 -14.23 21.08 2.27
C MET A 174 -13.63 22.29 1.56
N THR A 175 -13.56 23.42 2.24
CA THR A 175 -12.87 24.62 1.76
C THR A 175 -11.65 24.90 2.63
N LEU A 176 -10.47 24.87 2.03
CA LEU A 176 -9.20 25.16 2.70
C LEU A 176 -8.80 26.61 2.38
N ASP A 177 -8.46 27.38 3.42
CA ASP A 177 -7.86 28.70 3.24
C ASP A 177 -6.37 28.53 2.91
N VAL A 178 -5.99 28.91 1.71
CA VAL A 178 -4.63 28.82 1.20
C VAL A 178 -3.99 30.23 0.98
N SER A 179 -4.64 31.29 1.49
CA SER A 179 -4.19 32.67 1.32
C SER A 179 -2.77 32.91 1.89
N ALA A 180 -2.42 32.25 2.99
CA ALA A 180 -1.11 32.34 3.62
C ALA A 180 0.00 31.56 2.91
N LEU A 181 -0.33 30.70 1.95
CA LEU A 181 0.66 29.93 1.20
C LEU A 181 1.35 30.82 0.16
N LYS A 182 2.65 30.61 -0.02
CA LYS A 182 3.43 31.29 -1.06
C LYS A 182 3.06 30.73 -2.45
N PRO A 183 3.16 31.55 -3.52
CA PRO A 183 3.01 31.06 -4.88
C PRO A 183 3.99 29.90 -5.18
N ALA A 184 3.42 28.71 -5.40
CA ALA A 184 4.17 27.47 -5.68
C ALA A 184 3.22 26.33 -6.07
N SER A 185 3.78 25.17 -6.45
CA SER A 185 3.06 23.91 -6.56
C SER A 185 3.05 23.18 -5.23
N TYR A 186 1.90 22.59 -4.91
CA TYR A 186 1.64 21.86 -3.69
C TYR A 186 0.92 20.55 -3.99
N PHE A 187 0.91 19.64 -3.01
CA PHE A 187 0.06 18.45 -3.01
C PHE A 187 -0.94 18.52 -1.85
N LEU A 188 -2.20 18.28 -2.15
CA LEU A 188 -3.21 17.94 -1.15
C LEU A 188 -3.10 16.44 -0.87
N LEU A 189 -2.78 16.07 0.35
CA LEU A 189 -2.86 14.69 0.85
C LEU A 189 -4.26 14.44 1.41
N ILE A 190 -4.84 13.31 1.06
CA ILE A 190 -6.13 12.84 1.53
C ILE A 190 -5.90 11.51 2.24
N THR A 191 -6.07 11.48 3.57
CA THR A 191 -5.98 10.24 4.34
C THR A 191 -7.38 9.66 4.50
N GLY A 192 -7.60 8.47 3.95
CA GLY A 192 -8.84 7.73 4.07
C GLY A 192 -9.07 7.18 5.48
N ARG A 193 -10.32 6.81 5.79
CA ARG A 193 -10.66 6.13 7.06
C ARG A 193 -10.03 4.74 7.15
N ASP A 194 -9.69 4.15 6.02
CA ASP A 194 -8.95 2.89 5.89
C ASP A 194 -7.42 3.04 6.07
N GLY A 195 -6.95 4.28 6.31
CA GLY A 195 -5.54 4.60 6.46
C GLY A 195 -4.78 4.80 5.15
N ARG A 196 -5.42 4.60 4.00
CA ARG A 196 -4.79 4.88 2.69
C ARG A 196 -4.62 6.37 2.49
N VAL A 197 -3.53 6.74 1.84
CA VAL A 197 -3.22 8.13 1.50
C VAL A 197 -3.25 8.29 -0.01
N SER A 198 -3.99 9.28 -0.48
CA SER A 198 -3.96 9.71 -1.89
C SER A 198 -3.55 11.18 -1.97
N SER A 199 -3.12 11.64 -3.14
CA SER A 199 -2.70 13.02 -3.33
C SER A 199 -3.27 13.64 -4.59
N LYS A 200 -3.48 14.96 -4.55
CA LYS A 200 -3.89 15.78 -5.70
C LYS A 200 -2.95 16.99 -5.81
N PRO A 201 -2.31 17.20 -6.96
CA PRO A 201 -1.51 18.41 -7.17
C PRO A 201 -2.40 19.63 -7.38
N PHE A 202 -1.96 20.79 -6.91
CA PHE A 202 -2.52 22.08 -7.27
C PHE A 202 -1.44 23.17 -7.28
N THR A 203 -1.73 24.28 -7.94
CA THR A 203 -0.84 25.47 -7.99
C THR A 203 -1.47 26.60 -7.21
N LYS A 204 -0.69 27.27 -6.37
CA LYS A 204 -1.05 28.51 -5.67
C LYS A 204 -0.43 29.70 -6.43
N LEU A 205 -1.21 30.73 -6.71
CA LEU A 205 -0.77 32.02 -7.24
C LEU A 205 -0.47 33.03 -6.16
#